data_3d248bcee8f173b1f715dcf4cf035d62
#
_entry.id   3d248bcee8f173b1f715dcf4cf035d62
#
_cell.length_a   1.000
_cell.length_b   1.000
_cell.length_c   1.000
_cell.angle_alpha   90.00
_cell.angle_beta   90.00
_cell.angle_gamma   90.00
#
_symmetry.space_group_name_H-M   'P 1'
#
loop_
_entity.id
_entity.type
_entity.pdbx_description
1 polymer ?
#
loop_
_entity_poly.entity_id
_entity_poly.type
_entity_poly.pdbx_seq_one_letter_code
_entity_poly.pdbx_strand_id
1 'polypeptide(L)'
;MRAMSAIFLLLVLSLPACGPVYHSPDLGDLYSELAQREDPYRNPIIVIPGLLGSKLVDQKSGAVVWGAFGLGQVDPNTKTGARLVALPMGKGKRLAELRDSTASDGALDRVVFNFLGFPVELNAYYNILRTLGVGGYRDQGLGEAGAIDYGDRHFTCFQFDYDWRHDIAESARELDRFIKEKTRYVQEETEKRFGIKLAEVKFDIVTHSMGGLVARYYVRYGGADLPDDGSLPELTWAGARHVDHLVMIGPPNGGSLDAFLNLVNGVSPATLFPHYPAAVIGTMPAVYQLLPRSRHRPLLDDQGRPPPDIYDPDLWQSNGWGLADPDQKKVVKMLLPDIASPEKRREIALDHQRKALLRAKQFTAALDLPANPPPSLRLLLIAGDAEETKKTAQFDSRGRITVKETGPGDGTVLRSSALMDERVASELKTRLVSPIQWDQVLFVFSDHLGITKDPAFTDNLLYFLLESPRED
;
A
#
# COMPACT_ATOMS: atom_id res chain seq x y z
N MET A 1 9.22 -15.94 -61.28
CA MET A 1 8.91 -16.57 -59.98
C MET A 1 9.36 -15.77 -58.74
N ARG A 2 10.49 -15.02 -58.75
CA ARG A 2 10.95 -14.24 -57.57
C ARG A 2 10.13 -12.97 -57.25
N ALA A 3 9.46 -12.36 -58.22
CA ALA A 3 8.65 -11.16 -57.99
C ALA A 3 7.27 -11.45 -57.36
N MET A 4 6.66 -12.62 -57.63
CA MET A 4 5.38 -13.01 -57.01
C MET A 4 5.49 -13.37 -55.54
N SER A 5 6.66 -13.91 -55.08
CA SER A 5 6.85 -14.23 -53.66
C SER A 5 7.01 -13.00 -52.80
N ALA A 6 7.56 -11.90 -53.34
CA ALA A 6 7.72 -10.65 -52.59
C ALA A 6 6.40 -9.90 -52.37
N ILE A 7 5.46 -10.00 -53.33
CA ILE A 7 4.11 -9.40 -53.26
C ILE A 7 3.26 -10.14 -52.21
N PHE A 8 3.39 -11.49 -52.14
CA PHE A 8 2.64 -12.29 -51.17
C PHE A 8 3.13 -12.05 -49.72
N LEU A 9 4.43 -11.80 -49.56
CA LEU A 9 5.00 -11.48 -48.23
C LEU A 9 4.59 -10.07 -47.72
N LEU A 10 4.44 -9.11 -48.67
CA LEU A 10 3.97 -7.75 -48.33
C LEU A 10 2.47 -7.71 -48.02
N LEU A 11 1.64 -8.61 -48.62
CA LEU A 11 0.22 -8.68 -48.35
C LEU A 11 -0.12 -9.33 -47.01
N VAL A 12 0.73 -10.20 -46.48
CA VAL A 12 0.56 -10.83 -45.16
C VAL A 12 0.91 -9.87 -44.02
N LEU A 13 1.76 -8.87 -44.29
CA LEU A 13 2.14 -7.84 -43.30
C LEU A 13 1.13 -6.70 -43.17
N SER A 14 0.10 -6.64 -44.05
CA SER A 14 -0.93 -5.60 -44.03
C SER A 14 -2.29 -6.05 -43.50
N LEU A 15 -2.39 -7.24 -42.91
CA LEU A 15 -3.60 -7.60 -42.16
C LEU A 15 -3.64 -6.72 -40.89
N PRO A 16 -4.56 -5.77 -40.75
CA PRO A 16 -4.77 -5.10 -39.52
C PRO A 16 -5.10 -6.18 -38.48
N ALA A 17 -4.33 -6.24 -37.41
CA ALA A 17 -4.71 -7.00 -36.22
C ALA A 17 -6.03 -6.38 -35.73
N CYS A 18 -7.18 -6.88 -36.22
CA CYS A 18 -8.48 -6.56 -35.66
C CYS A 18 -8.60 -7.26 -34.30
N GLY A 19 -7.79 -6.81 -33.34
CA GLY A 19 -8.12 -7.02 -31.95
C GLY A 19 -9.32 -6.12 -31.60
N PRO A 20 -10.17 -6.51 -30.67
CA PRO A 20 -11.23 -5.65 -30.22
C PRO A 20 -10.61 -4.33 -29.72
N VAL A 21 -10.99 -3.23 -30.34
CA VAL A 21 -10.63 -1.89 -29.85
C VAL A 21 -11.57 -1.62 -28.69
N TYR A 22 -11.08 -1.80 -27.48
CA TYR A 22 -11.83 -1.37 -26.30
C TYR A 22 -11.79 0.16 -26.26
N HIS A 23 -12.93 0.78 -26.46
CA HIS A 23 -13.12 2.19 -26.19
C HIS A 23 -13.40 2.32 -24.70
N SER A 24 -12.64 3.17 -24.01
CA SER A 24 -13.05 3.60 -22.67
C SER A 24 -14.42 4.27 -22.82
N PRO A 25 -15.42 3.89 -22.00
CA PRO A 25 -16.70 4.57 -22.01
C PRO A 25 -16.50 6.07 -21.72
N ASP A 26 -17.35 6.91 -22.31
CA ASP A 26 -17.38 8.32 -21.96
C ASP A 26 -18.06 8.49 -20.59
N LEU A 27 -17.26 8.36 -19.55
CA LEU A 27 -17.75 8.45 -18.17
C LEU A 27 -18.29 9.84 -17.83
N GLY A 28 -17.84 10.87 -18.53
CA GLY A 28 -18.38 12.22 -18.39
C GLY A 28 -19.88 12.26 -18.73
N ASP A 29 -20.30 11.56 -19.77
CA ASP A 29 -21.72 11.45 -20.11
C ASP A 29 -22.47 10.50 -19.15
N LEU A 30 -21.86 9.39 -18.75
CA LEU A 30 -22.48 8.38 -17.90
C LEU A 30 -22.83 8.91 -16.51
N TYR A 31 -21.93 9.70 -15.89
CA TYR A 31 -22.08 10.26 -14.55
C TYR A 31 -22.39 11.75 -14.56
N SER A 32 -22.77 12.31 -15.73
CA SER A 32 -22.83 13.76 -15.95
C SER A 32 -23.75 14.51 -14.98
N GLU A 33 -24.90 13.95 -14.64
CA GLU A 33 -25.84 14.64 -13.74
C GLU A 33 -25.36 14.64 -12.28
N LEU A 34 -24.98 13.46 -11.75
CA LEU A 34 -24.53 13.33 -10.36
C LEU A 34 -23.15 13.95 -10.17
N ALA A 35 -22.24 13.75 -11.14
CA ALA A 35 -20.90 14.27 -11.08
C ALA A 35 -20.84 15.81 -11.22
N GLN A 36 -21.82 16.43 -11.90
CA GLN A 36 -21.86 17.87 -12.16
C GLN A 36 -22.65 18.69 -11.13
N ARG A 37 -23.27 18.02 -10.16
CA ARG A 37 -24.02 18.70 -9.11
C ARG A 37 -23.23 18.77 -7.81
N GLU A 38 -23.11 19.96 -7.26
CA GLU A 38 -22.64 20.15 -5.91
C GLU A 38 -23.74 19.69 -4.93
N ASP A 39 -23.42 18.65 -4.14
CA ASP A 39 -24.33 18.08 -3.16
C ASP A 39 -23.72 18.21 -1.75
N PRO A 40 -24.35 18.98 -0.83
CA PRO A 40 -23.85 19.16 0.54
C PRO A 40 -23.83 17.87 1.38
N TYR A 41 -24.55 16.83 0.95
CA TYR A 41 -24.62 15.55 1.63
C TYR A 41 -23.74 14.47 0.99
N ARG A 42 -23.02 14.79 -0.10
CA ARG A 42 -22.05 13.88 -0.70
C ARG A 42 -20.88 13.67 0.25
N ASN A 43 -20.54 12.41 0.51
CA ASN A 43 -19.38 12.08 1.32
C ASN A 43 -18.10 12.61 0.65
N PRO A 44 -17.26 13.36 1.37
CA PRO A 44 -15.91 13.68 0.88
C PRO A 44 -15.05 12.42 0.85
N ILE A 45 -14.02 12.43 -0.03
CA ILE A 45 -13.13 11.30 -0.26
C ILE A 45 -11.80 11.50 0.47
N ILE A 46 -11.27 10.42 1.04
CA ILE A 46 -9.88 10.33 1.47
C ILE A 46 -9.15 9.29 0.64
N VAL A 47 -8.06 9.66 -0.02
CA VAL A 47 -7.19 8.75 -0.78
C VAL A 47 -5.97 8.41 0.05
N ILE A 48 -5.68 7.11 0.23
CA ILE A 48 -4.56 6.62 1.03
C ILE A 48 -3.62 5.80 0.14
N PRO A 49 -2.40 6.27 -0.10
CA PRO A 49 -1.41 5.55 -0.90
C PRO A 49 -0.84 4.32 -0.18
N GLY A 50 -0.16 3.46 -0.94
CA GLY A 50 0.55 2.29 -0.43
C GLY A 50 1.99 2.57 -0.02
N LEU A 51 2.75 1.49 0.15
CA LEU A 51 4.19 1.52 0.35
C LEU A 51 4.85 2.28 -0.82
N LEU A 52 5.82 3.15 -0.52
CA LEU A 52 6.49 4.03 -1.48
C LEU A 52 5.58 5.09 -2.13
N GLY A 53 4.33 5.20 -1.72
CA GLY A 53 3.32 6.02 -2.38
C GLY A 53 3.23 7.48 -1.90
N SER A 54 3.97 7.88 -0.85
CA SER A 54 4.13 9.26 -0.43
C SER A 54 5.54 9.74 -0.69
N LYS A 55 5.69 10.98 -1.11
CA LYS A 55 6.98 11.67 -1.14
C LYS A 55 7.47 11.88 0.29
N LEU A 56 8.76 11.67 0.53
CA LEU A 56 9.39 11.85 1.83
C LEU A 56 10.50 12.90 1.74
N VAL A 57 10.51 13.85 2.69
CA VAL A 57 11.48 14.94 2.75
C VAL A 57 12.07 15.02 4.15
N ASP A 58 13.39 15.08 4.25
CA ASP A 58 14.07 15.41 5.50
C ASP A 58 13.90 16.88 5.85
N GLN A 59 13.15 17.17 6.91
CA GLN A 59 12.75 18.52 7.30
C GLN A 59 13.94 19.39 7.78
N LYS A 60 15.07 18.78 8.14
CA LYS A 60 16.26 19.52 8.55
C LYS A 60 17.13 19.98 7.40
N SER A 61 17.30 19.14 6.41
CA SER A 61 18.17 19.43 5.25
C SER A 61 17.38 19.88 4.01
N GLY A 62 16.07 19.64 3.96
CA GLY A 62 15.24 19.82 2.77
C GLY A 62 15.51 18.74 1.70
N ALA A 63 16.30 17.72 2.00
CA ALA A 63 16.61 16.66 1.04
C ALA A 63 15.39 15.77 0.80
N VAL A 64 15.08 15.52 -0.47
CA VAL A 64 14.05 14.54 -0.84
C VAL A 64 14.59 13.15 -0.61
N VAL A 65 14.07 12.46 0.40
CA VAL A 65 14.45 11.09 0.78
C VAL A 65 13.88 10.07 -0.19
N TRP A 66 12.63 10.29 -0.61
CA TRP A 66 11.90 9.49 -1.58
C TRP A 66 10.96 10.37 -2.41
N GLY A 67 10.87 10.11 -3.72
CA GLY A 67 10.02 10.90 -4.64
C GLY A 67 10.80 11.84 -5.56
N ALA A 68 12.14 11.95 -5.42
CA ALA A 68 13.01 12.49 -6.44
C ALA A 68 13.71 11.32 -7.16
N PHE A 69 13.67 11.35 -8.49
CA PHE A 69 14.20 10.28 -9.34
C PHE A 69 15.23 10.84 -10.32
N GLY A 70 16.13 9.99 -10.82
CA GLY A 70 17.23 10.41 -11.67
C GLY A 70 18.37 11.09 -10.88
N LEU A 71 18.83 12.26 -11.32
CA LEU A 71 19.97 12.96 -10.71
C LEU A 71 19.74 13.42 -9.26
N GLY A 72 18.48 13.51 -8.82
CA GLY A 72 18.11 13.89 -7.45
C GLY A 72 17.85 12.70 -6.51
N GLN A 73 18.02 11.48 -7.01
CA GLN A 73 17.71 10.27 -6.25
C GLN A 73 18.73 10.02 -5.14
N VAL A 74 18.24 9.70 -3.95
CA VAL A 74 19.10 9.28 -2.83
C VAL A 74 19.62 7.86 -3.09
N ASP A 75 20.95 7.68 -3.07
CA ASP A 75 21.58 6.37 -3.17
C ASP A 75 21.76 5.74 -1.78
N PRO A 76 20.99 4.69 -1.44
CA PRO A 76 21.06 4.02 -0.14
C PRO A 76 22.38 3.22 0.08
N ASN A 77 23.22 3.12 -0.93
CA ASN A 77 24.53 2.45 -0.83
C ASN A 77 25.64 3.41 -0.35
N THR A 78 25.35 4.71 -0.26
CA THR A 78 26.23 5.70 0.36
C THR A 78 25.91 5.87 1.84
N LYS A 79 26.89 6.33 2.63
CA LYS A 79 26.71 6.56 4.08
C LYS A 79 25.58 7.56 4.37
N THR A 80 25.52 8.64 3.61
CA THR A 80 24.49 9.69 3.78
C THR A 80 23.13 9.19 3.33
N GLY A 81 23.05 8.57 2.15
CA GLY A 81 21.79 8.07 1.60
C GLY A 81 21.19 6.93 2.41
N ALA A 82 22.02 5.97 2.88
CA ALA A 82 21.55 4.91 3.78
C ALA A 82 20.88 5.49 5.04
N ARG A 83 21.47 6.53 5.64
CA ARG A 83 20.94 7.16 6.85
C ARG A 83 19.72 8.02 6.62
N LEU A 84 19.57 8.58 5.44
CA LEU A 84 18.36 9.33 5.07
C LEU A 84 17.17 8.40 4.85
N VAL A 85 17.39 7.24 4.21
CA VAL A 85 16.33 6.28 3.89
C VAL A 85 15.94 5.42 5.09
N ALA A 86 16.92 4.98 5.88
CA ALA A 86 16.70 4.10 7.02
C ALA A 86 16.10 4.83 8.21
N LEU A 87 15.26 4.14 8.98
CA LEU A 87 14.85 4.63 10.31
C LEU A 87 15.97 4.43 11.35
N PRO A 88 16.07 5.28 12.37
CA PRO A 88 17.03 5.10 13.45
C PRO A 88 16.82 3.80 14.21
N MET A 89 17.91 3.16 14.60
CA MET A 89 17.90 1.99 15.47
C MET A 89 18.45 2.33 16.87
N GLY A 90 17.88 1.73 17.91
CA GLY A 90 18.34 1.96 19.30
C GLY A 90 17.89 0.84 20.23
N LYS A 91 18.84 0.30 21.00
CA LYS A 91 18.56 -0.72 22.01
C LYS A 91 17.75 -0.13 23.16
N GLY A 92 16.74 -0.89 23.63
CA GLY A 92 15.90 -0.52 24.78
C GLY A 92 14.91 0.61 24.52
N LYS A 93 14.82 1.14 23.29
CA LYS A 93 13.80 2.11 22.86
C LYS A 93 12.67 1.41 22.11
N ARG A 94 11.45 1.89 22.27
CA ARG A 94 10.31 1.43 21.47
C ARG A 94 10.46 1.92 20.02
N LEU A 95 9.84 1.23 19.06
CA LEU A 95 9.89 1.65 17.64
C LEU A 95 9.35 3.08 17.47
N ALA A 96 8.28 3.44 18.16
CA ALA A 96 7.70 4.79 18.14
C ALA A 96 8.62 5.91 18.63
N GLU A 97 9.67 5.58 19.38
CA GLU A 97 10.68 6.54 19.86
C GLU A 97 11.87 6.70 18.91
N LEU A 98 11.97 5.83 17.92
CA LEU A 98 13.04 5.81 16.93
C LEU A 98 12.64 6.63 15.69
N ARG A 99 12.73 7.96 15.84
CA ARG A 99 12.33 8.94 14.83
C ARG A 99 13.53 9.61 14.19
N ASP A 100 13.41 9.90 12.91
CA ASP A 100 14.27 10.84 12.21
C ASP A 100 13.57 12.19 12.00
N SER A 101 14.10 13.04 11.13
CA SER A 101 13.50 14.32 10.76
C SER A 101 12.72 14.27 9.44
N THR A 102 12.43 13.08 8.93
CA THR A 102 11.70 12.92 7.69
C THR A 102 10.19 13.02 7.93
N ALA A 103 9.51 13.68 7.01
CA ALA A 103 8.06 13.73 6.96
C ALA A 103 7.56 13.50 5.54
N SER A 104 6.31 13.11 5.40
CA SER A 104 5.64 13.05 4.10
C SER A 104 5.39 14.46 3.55
N ASP A 105 5.38 14.57 2.23
CA ASP A 105 5.19 15.82 1.48
C ASP A 105 4.32 15.54 0.22
N GLY A 106 3.09 15.07 0.45
CA GLY A 106 2.11 14.71 -0.56
C GLY A 106 2.21 13.25 -1.04
N ALA A 107 1.10 12.74 -1.59
CA ALA A 107 1.12 11.47 -2.31
C ALA A 107 1.87 11.62 -3.64
N LEU A 108 2.51 10.53 -4.09
CA LEU A 108 3.17 10.49 -5.39
C LEU A 108 2.11 10.29 -6.49
N ASP A 109 1.52 11.38 -6.95
CA ASP A 109 0.57 11.39 -8.06
C ASP A 109 1.26 11.11 -9.40
N ARG A 110 2.44 11.70 -9.63
CA ARG A 110 3.27 11.49 -10.83
C ARG A 110 4.73 11.30 -10.46
N VAL A 111 5.35 10.33 -11.13
CA VAL A 111 6.79 10.12 -11.11
C VAL A 111 7.32 10.30 -12.52
N VAL A 112 8.13 11.34 -12.73
CA VAL A 112 8.81 11.59 -14.00
C VAL A 112 10.30 11.41 -13.79
N PHE A 113 10.91 10.53 -14.59
CA PHE A 113 12.37 10.40 -14.63
C PHE A 113 12.88 10.38 -16.08
N ASN A 114 14.09 10.85 -16.29
CA ASN A 114 14.71 10.85 -17.60
C ASN A 114 15.54 9.57 -17.80
N PHE A 115 15.21 8.81 -18.83
CA PHE A 115 15.99 7.67 -19.28
C PHE A 115 16.56 7.90 -20.65
N LEU A 116 17.88 7.93 -20.78
CA LEU A 116 18.60 8.22 -22.03
C LEU A 116 18.13 9.49 -22.76
N GLY A 117 17.70 10.51 -21.99
CA GLY A 117 17.20 11.77 -22.54
C GLY A 117 15.70 11.79 -22.85
N PHE A 118 14.98 10.69 -22.63
CA PHE A 118 13.52 10.62 -22.78
C PHE A 118 12.83 10.64 -21.42
N PRO A 119 11.81 11.48 -21.22
CA PRO A 119 11.01 11.46 -20.00
C PRO A 119 10.17 10.18 -19.96
N VAL A 120 10.30 9.43 -18.86
CA VAL A 120 9.42 8.29 -18.53
C VAL A 120 8.56 8.68 -17.35
N GLU A 121 7.25 8.61 -17.51
CA GLU A 121 6.26 8.96 -16.50
C GLU A 121 5.60 7.71 -15.93
N LEU A 122 5.65 7.56 -14.60
CA LEU A 122 4.90 6.55 -13.85
C LEU A 122 3.79 7.26 -13.09
N ASN A 123 2.55 7.04 -13.52
CA ASN A 123 1.36 7.61 -12.89
C ASN A 123 0.92 6.71 -11.72
N ALA A 124 1.51 6.91 -10.52
CA ALA A 124 1.22 6.07 -9.37
C ALA A 124 -0.25 6.24 -8.89
N TYR A 125 -0.61 7.42 -8.38
CA TYR A 125 -1.97 7.67 -7.86
C TYR A 125 -2.79 8.65 -8.71
N TYR A 126 -2.20 9.21 -9.75
CA TYR A 126 -2.87 10.16 -10.63
C TYR A 126 -4.16 9.60 -11.24
N ASN A 127 -4.19 8.30 -11.60
CA ASN A 127 -5.37 7.70 -12.18
C ASN A 127 -6.55 7.63 -11.19
N ILE A 128 -6.28 7.36 -9.90
CA ILE A 128 -7.33 7.40 -8.87
C ILE A 128 -7.89 8.82 -8.78
N LEU A 129 -7.02 9.82 -8.64
CA LEU A 129 -7.43 11.22 -8.50
C LEU A 129 -8.15 11.73 -9.75
N ARG A 130 -7.70 11.33 -10.95
CA ARG A 130 -8.37 11.64 -12.21
C ARG A 130 -9.77 11.03 -12.27
N THR A 131 -9.92 9.76 -11.88
CA THR A 131 -11.23 9.09 -11.82
C THR A 131 -12.17 9.83 -10.85
N LEU A 132 -11.68 10.20 -9.67
CA LEU A 132 -12.46 10.98 -8.71
C LEU A 132 -12.83 12.37 -9.25
N GLY A 133 -11.94 13.02 -10.02
CA GLY A 133 -12.22 14.26 -10.73
C GLY A 133 -13.37 14.13 -11.72
N VAL A 134 -13.41 13.03 -12.53
CA VAL A 134 -14.56 12.72 -13.40
C VAL A 134 -15.85 12.57 -12.58
N GLY A 135 -15.76 12.00 -11.39
CA GLY A 135 -16.88 11.90 -10.44
C GLY A 135 -17.29 13.22 -9.77
N GLY A 136 -16.65 14.33 -10.12
CA GLY A 136 -16.97 15.67 -9.56
C GLY A 136 -16.30 15.95 -8.22
N TYR A 137 -15.30 15.16 -7.81
CA TYR A 137 -14.52 15.42 -6.61
C TYR A 137 -13.34 16.34 -6.92
N ARG A 138 -13.11 17.35 -6.07
CA ARG A 138 -11.98 18.25 -6.18
C ARG A 138 -10.93 17.94 -5.14
N ASP A 139 -9.76 17.53 -5.60
CA ASP A 139 -8.63 17.20 -4.74
C ASP A 139 -7.94 18.46 -4.18
N GLN A 140 -7.61 18.43 -2.89
CA GLN A 140 -6.94 19.54 -2.22
C GLN A 140 -5.49 19.72 -2.69
N GLY A 141 -4.80 18.61 -3.01
CA GLY A 141 -3.39 18.64 -3.44
C GLY A 141 -3.22 19.10 -4.88
N LEU A 142 -4.00 18.54 -5.82
CA LEU A 142 -3.93 18.91 -7.23
C LEU A 142 -4.69 20.19 -7.56
N GLY A 143 -5.70 20.56 -6.77
CA GLY A 143 -6.55 21.73 -7.01
C GLY A 143 -7.46 21.60 -8.23
N GLU A 144 -7.40 20.49 -8.97
CA GLU A 144 -8.23 20.23 -10.13
C GLU A 144 -9.61 19.74 -9.69
N ALA A 145 -10.66 20.30 -10.24
CA ALA A 145 -11.99 19.76 -10.22
C ALA A 145 -12.27 19.13 -11.59
N GLY A 146 -12.99 18.00 -11.62
CA GLY A 146 -13.49 17.44 -12.86
C GLY A 146 -14.64 18.29 -13.43
N ALA A 147 -15.86 17.73 -13.41
CA ALA A 147 -17.04 18.35 -14.03
C ALA A 147 -17.62 19.55 -13.27
N ILE A 148 -17.31 19.74 -11.97
CA ILE A 148 -17.88 20.80 -11.15
C ILE A 148 -16.96 22.00 -11.04
N ASP A 149 -17.45 23.18 -11.41
CA ASP A 149 -16.82 24.44 -11.05
C ASP A 149 -17.30 24.91 -9.68
N TYR A 150 -16.49 24.70 -8.66
CA TYR A 150 -16.80 25.13 -7.28
C TYR A 150 -16.60 26.62 -7.02
N GLY A 151 -16.14 27.39 -8.01
CA GLY A 151 -15.99 28.85 -7.96
C GLY A 151 -14.86 29.37 -7.08
N ASP A 152 -14.61 28.74 -5.94
CA ASP A 152 -13.57 29.11 -4.98
C ASP A 152 -12.75 27.89 -4.50
N ARG A 153 -11.97 28.05 -3.43
CA ARG A 153 -11.17 26.96 -2.84
C ARG A 153 -12.02 26.02 -1.99
N HIS A 154 -12.92 25.30 -2.63
CA HIS A 154 -13.68 24.21 -1.99
C HIS A 154 -13.13 22.88 -2.42
N PHE A 155 -12.87 21.95 -1.48
CA PHE A 155 -12.29 20.64 -1.72
C PHE A 155 -13.17 19.55 -1.15
N THR A 156 -13.35 18.50 -1.92
CA THR A 156 -14.16 17.33 -1.57
C THR A 156 -13.36 16.01 -1.64
N CYS A 157 -12.06 16.10 -1.97
CA CYS A 157 -11.13 15.00 -1.97
C CYS A 157 -9.83 15.42 -1.27
N PHE A 158 -9.30 14.53 -0.42
CA PHE A 158 -8.13 14.77 0.42
C PHE A 158 -7.16 13.60 0.31
N GLN A 159 -5.90 13.89 0.06
CA GLN A 159 -4.84 12.89 0.06
C GLN A 159 -4.29 12.76 1.50
N PHE A 160 -4.32 11.56 2.05
CA PHE A 160 -3.64 11.26 3.30
C PHE A 160 -2.27 10.64 2.97
N ASP A 161 -1.25 11.47 2.90
CA ASP A 161 0.14 11.08 2.81
C ASP A 161 0.72 10.80 4.20
N TYR A 162 1.63 9.83 4.29
CA TYR A 162 2.24 9.41 5.55
C TYR A 162 3.63 8.83 5.30
N ASP A 163 4.45 8.78 6.35
CA ASP A 163 5.75 8.11 6.27
C ASP A 163 5.55 6.59 6.29
N TRP A 164 5.52 6.01 5.10
CA TRP A 164 5.26 4.59 4.86
C TRP A 164 6.31 3.63 5.43
N ARG A 165 7.41 4.14 6.00
CA ARG A 165 8.44 3.34 6.68
C ARG A 165 8.01 2.96 8.10
N HIS A 166 7.14 3.76 8.73
CA HIS A 166 6.72 3.61 10.11
C HIS A 166 5.71 2.48 10.32
N ASP A 167 5.46 2.15 11.58
CA ASP A 167 4.43 1.20 12.01
C ASP A 167 3.05 1.59 11.47
N ILE A 168 2.35 0.65 10.81
CA ILE A 168 1.04 0.90 10.18
C ILE A 168 -0.02 1.30 11.22
N ALA A 169 0.02 0.74 12.45
CA ALA A 169 -0.90 1.16 13.51
C ALA A 169 -0.69 2.63 13.90
N GLU A 170 0.55 3.12 13.78
CA GLU A 170 0.86 4.52 14.00
C GLU A 170 0.34 5.40 12.87
N SER A 171 0.52 4.97 11.60
CA SER A 171 -0.06 5.65 10.45
C SER A 171 -1.61 5.72 10.55
N ALA A 172 -2.25 4.69 11.11
CA ALA A 172 -3.70 4.74 11.37
C ALA A 172 -4.08 5.77 12.46
N ARG A 173 -3.23 6.00 13.45
CA ARG A 173 -3.43 7.09 14.44
C ARG A 173 -3.25 8.47 13.82
N GLU A 174 -2.36 8.59 12.84
CA GLU A 174 -2.21 9.83 12.05
C GLU A 174 -3.44 10.06 11.18
N LEU A 175 -3.99 9.00 10.58
CA LEU A 175 -5.24 9.04 9.83
C LEU A 175 -6.42 9.49 10.71
N ASP A 176 -6.52 9.03 11.96
CA ASP A 176 -7.55 9.48 12.91
C ASP A 176 -7.49 11.01 13.14
N ARG A 177 -6.28 11.55 13.29
CA ARG A 177 -6.10 13.01 13.44
C ARG A 177 -6.47 13.77 12.17
N PHE A 178 -6.07 13.23 11.02
CA PHE A 178 -6.38 13.80 9.72
C PHE A 178 -7.90 13.82 9.47
N ILE A 179 -8.60 12.73 9.73
CA ILE A 179 -10.08 12.65 9.60
C ILE A 179 -10.76 13.69 10.49
N LYS A 180 -10.33 13.85 11.74
CA LYS A 180 -10.86 14.88 12.62
C LYS A 180 -10.63 16.30 12.13
N GLU A 181 -9.49 16.57 11.49
CA GLU A 181 -9.19 17.84 10.86
C GLU A 181 -10.11 18.09 9.66
N LYS A 182 -10.23 17.10 8.76
CA LYS A 182 -11.07 17.23 7.57
C LYS A 182 -12.56 17.28 7.90
N THR A 183 -13.01 16.60 8.95
CA THR A 183 -14.38 16.74 9.49
C THR A 183 -14.71 18.20 9.78
N ARG A 184 -13.85 18.90 10.51
CA ARG A 184 -14.05 20.32 10.82
C ARG A 184 -14.09 21.17 9.56
N TYR A 185 -13.15 20.97 8.65
CA TYR A 185 -13.12 21.67 7.37
C TYR A 185 -14.44 21.49 6.59
N VAL A 186 -14.93 20.26 6.46
CA VAL A 186 -16.18 19.95 5.75
C VAL A 186 -17.37 20.60 6.43
N GLN A 187 -17.47 20.54 7.76
CA GLN A 187 -18.55 21.19 8.52
C GLN A 187 -18.55 22.72 8.30
N GLU A 188 -17.40 23.37 8.39
CA GLU A 188 -17.25 24.82 8.21
C GLU A 188 -17.59 25.25 6.77
N GLU A 189 -17.12 24.53 5.76
CA GLU A 189 -17.39 24.84 4.36
C GLU A 189 -18.86 24.59 4.00
N THR A 190 -19.48 23.50 4.52
CA THR A 190 -20.90 23.22 4.27
C THR A 190 -21.79 24.29 4.92
N GLU A 191 -21.49 24.72 6.14
CA GLU A 191 -22.24 25.80 6.79
C GLU A 191 -22.08 27.12 6.02
N LYS A 192 -20.84 27.45 5.59
CA LYS A 192 -20.55 28.66 4.83
C LYS A 192 -21.24 28.71 3.47
N ARG A 193 -21.23 27.59 2.72
CA ARG A 193 -21.76 27.54 1.35
C ARG A 193 -23.27 27.34 1.27
N PHE A 194 -23.80 26.50 2.14
CA PHE A 194 -25.19 26.05 2.08
C PHE A 194 -26.05 26.50 3.28
N GLY A 195 -25.43 27.05 4.32
CA GLY A 195 -26.13 27.35 5.58
C GLY A 195 -26.53 26.11 6.37
N ILE A 196 -25.97 24.94 6.04
CA ILE A 196 -26.30 23.64 6.65
C ILE A 196 -25.26 23.29 7.70
N LYS A 197 -25.72 23.00 8.92
CA LYS A 197 -24.87 22.50 10.00
C LYS A 197 -24.91 20.98 10.03
N LEU A 198 -23.83 20.34 9.53
CA LEU A 198 -23.70 18.89 9.61
C LEU A 198 -23.35 18.47 11.03
N ALA A 199 -24.16 17.63 11.64
CA ALA A 199 -23.88 17.04 12.95
C ALA A 199 -22.74 16.00 12.87
N GLU A 200 -22.74 15.21 11.80
CA GLU A 200 -21.73 14.18 11.52
C GLU A 200 -21.24 14.32 10.08
N VAL A 201 -20.00 13.93 9.85
CA VAL A 201 -19.40 13.81 8.51
C VAL A 201 -18.87 12.40 8.38
N LYS A 202 -19.28 11.70 7.34
CA LYS A 202 -18.71 10.43 6.91
C LYS A 202 -17.85 10.66 5.68
N PHE A 203 -16.83 9.86 5.55
CA PHE A 203 -15.92 9.84 4.41
C PHE A 203 -16.06 8.51 3.66
N ASP A 204 -15.87 8.57 2.35
CA ASP A 204 -15.53 7.40 1.57
C ASP A 204 -14.01 7.33 1.47
N ILE A 205 -13.42 6.19 1.79
CA ILE A 205 -11.97 6.01 1.80
C ILE A 205 -11.56 5.12 0.62
N VAL A 206 -10.69 5.63 -0.24
CA VAL A 206 -10.13 4.90 -1.38
C VAL A 206 -8.64 4.64 -1.10
N THR A 207 -8.26 3.37 -1.05
CA THR A 207 -6.89 2.99 -0.67
C THR A 207 -6.23 2.16 -1.76
N HIS A 208 -4.90 2.25 -1.84
CA HIS A 208 -4.10 1.36 -2.67
C HIS A 208 -3.11 0.57 -1.81
N SER A 209 -2.96 -0.74 -2.10
CA SER A 209 -1.91 -1.58 -1.53
C SER A 209 -1.87 -1.54 0.02
N MET A 210 -0.73 -1.21 0.62
CA MET A 210 -0.54 -1.08 2.08
C MET A 210 -1.50 -0.07 2.73
N GLY A 211 -1.94 0.96 1.99
CA GLY A 211 -2.95 1.92 2.47
C GLY A 211 -4.25 1.24 2.92
N GLY A 212 -4.61 0.10 2.30
CA GLY A 212 -5.74 -0.72 2.72
C GLY A 212 -5.57 -1.30 4.13
N LEU A 213 -4.34 -1.63 4.54
CA LEU A 213 -4.07 -2.11 5.90
C LEU A 213 -4.14 -0.97 6.92
N VAL A 214 -3.68 0.24 6.55
CA VAL A 214 -3.83 1.45 7.38
C VAL A 214 -5.30 1.73 7.64
N ALA A 215 -6.12 1.77 6.58
CA ALA A 215 -7.56 2.03 6.68
C ALA A 215 -8.30 0.91 7.43
N ARG A 216 -7.96 -0.37 7.19
CA ARG A 216 -8.54 -1.51 7.93
C ARG A 216 -8.25 -1.43 9.42
N TYR A 217 -7.02 -1.07 9.80
CA TYR A 217 -6.70 -0.89 11.21
C TYR A 217 -7.51 0.28 11.80
N TYR A 218 -7.56 1.40 11.09
CA TYR A 218 -8.31 2.58 11.51
C TYR A 218 -9.80 2.28 11.73
N VAL A 219 -10.50 1.69 10.77
CA VAL A 219 -11.95 1.44 10.93
C VAL A 219 -12.26 0.52 12.12
N ARG A 220 -11.36 -0.42 12.43
CA ARG A 220 -11.52 -1.36 13.56
C ARG A 220 -11.20 -0.73 14.91
N TYR A 221 -10.14 0.07 14.99
CA TYR A 221 -9.53 0.52 16.25
C TYR A 221 -9.50 2.05 16.43
N GLY A 222 -9.86 2.82 15.40
CA GLY A 222 -9.73 4.28 15.42
C GLY A 222 -8.30 4.73 15.66
N GLY A 223 -8.11 5.64 16.59
CA GLY A 223 -6.80 6.13 17.03
C GLY A 223 -6.10 5.27 18.11
N ALA A 224 -6.57 4.06 18.41
CA ALA A 224 -5.94 3.20 19.41
C ALA A 224 -4.61 2.63 18.91
N ASP A 225 -3.58 2.63 19.78
CA ASP A 225 -2.31 1.98 19.49
C ASP A 225 -2.35 0.49 19.85
N LEU A 226 -1.39 -0.27 19.36
CA LEU A 226 -1.13 -1.63 19.82
C LEU A 226 -0.47 -1.54 21.22
N PRO A 227 -0.98 -2.25 22.24
CA PRO A 227 -0.42 -2.24 23.59
C PRO A 227 1.04 -2.71 23.63
N ASP A 228 1.84 -2.10 24.51
CA ASP A 228 3.28 -2.41 24.66
C ASP A 228 3.53 -3.81 25.28
N ASP A 229 2.54 -4.39 25.95
CA ASP A 229 2.61 -5.71 26.58
C ASP A 229 2.35 -6.88 25.58
N GLY A 230 2.12 -6.56 24.30
CA GLY A 230 1.86 -7.55 23.26
C GLY A 230 0.41 -8.04 23.18
N SER A 231 -0.48 -7.56 24.09
CA SER A 231 -1.92 -7.83 24.00
C SER A 231 -2.55 -7.13 22.77
N LEU A 232 -3.78 -7.53 22.42
CA LEU A 232 -4.50 -6.87 21.33
C LEU A 232 -5.33 -5.70 21.88
N PRO A 233 -5.47 -4.60 21.11
CA PRO A 233 -6.38 -3.52 21.48
C PRO A 233 -7.83 -4.03 21.42
N GLU A 234 -8.72 -3.42 22.19
CA GLU A 234 -10.14 -3.70 22.15
C GLU A 234 -10.72 -3.32 20.79
N LEU A 235 -11.42 -4.26 20.15
CA LEU A 235 -12.04 -4.04 18.85
C LEU A 235 -13.40 -3.36 19.05
N THR A 236 -13.46 -2.05 18.80
CA THR A 236 -14.63 -1.22 19.04
C THR A 236 -15.30 -0.68 17.79
N TRP A 237 -14.70 -0.87 16.61
CA TRP A 237 -15.10 -0.24 15.35
C TRP A 237 -15.14 1.30 15.44
N ALA A 238 -14.28 1.87 16.28
CA ALA A 238 -14.29 3.30 16.58
C ALA A 238 -14.08 4.20 15.35
N GLY A 239 -13.29 3.77 14.37
CA GLY A 239 -13.07 4.51 13.13
C GLY A 239 -14.23 4.37 12.15
N ALA A 240 -14.99 3.26 12.19
CA ALA A 240 -16.08 3.00 11.25
C ALA A 240 -17.21 4.03 11.31
N ARG A 241 -17.39 4.71 12.47
CA ARG A 241 -18.38 5.79 12.60
C ARG A 241 -18.16 6.95 11.63
N HIS A 242 -16.93 7.13 11.16
CA HIS A 242 -16.53 8.21 10.25
C HIS A 242 -16.38 7.75 8.79
N VAL A 243 -16.69 6.48 8.50
CA VAL A 243 -16.48 5.89 7.17
C VAL A 243 -17.75 5.20 6.70
N ASP A 244 -18.15 5.50 5.48
CA ASP A 244 -19.29 4.86 4.81
C ASP A 244 -18.79 3.74 3.91
N HIS A 245 -17.92 4.06 2.92
CA HIS A 245 -17.30 3.08 2.06
C HIS A 245 -15.78 3.02 2.30
N LEU A 246 -15.26 1.81 2.40
CA LEU A 246 -13.83 1.54 2.35
C LEU A 246 -13.53 0.72 1.10
N VAL A 247 -13.01 1.38 0.07
CA VAL A 247 -12.57 0.76 -1.18
C VAL A 247 -11.09 0.41 -1.08
N MET A 248 -10.76 -0.87 -1.18
CA MET A 248 -9.39 -1.37 -1.10
C MET A 248 -8.94 -1.89 -2.45
N ILE A 249 -7.93 -1.24 -3.03
CA ILE A 249 -7.35 -1.57 -4.33
C ILE A 249 -6.04 -2.33 -4.11
N GLY A 250 -5.98 -3.59 -4.52
CA GLY A 250 -4.81 -4.46 -4.41
C GLY A 250 -4.22 -4.61 -2.99
N PRO A 251 -5.03 -4.70 -1.90
CA PRO A 251 -4.51 -4.73 -0.54
C PRO A 251 -3.81 -6.05 -0.22
N PRO A 252 -2.60 -6.05 0.39
CA PRO A 252 -1.94 -7.27 0.84
C PRO A 252 -2.52 -7.75 2.20
N ASN A 253 -3.80 -8.06 2.24
CA ASN A 253 -4.50 -8.44 3.47
C ASN A 253 -3.90 -9.68 4.14
N GLY A 254 -3.51 -10.69 3.36
CA GLY A 254 -2.79 -11.87 3.82
C GLY A 254 -1.26 -11.72 3.85
N GLY A 255 -0.75 -10.53 3.50
CA GLY A 255 0.67 -10.25 3.33
C GLY A 255 1.16 -10.55 1.91
N SER A 256 2.47 -10.34 1.68
CA SER A 256 3.15 -10.59 0.40
C SER A 256 4.47 -11.31 0.63
N LEU A 257 4.74 -12.34 -0.20
CA LEU A 257 6.03 -13.03 -0.16
C LEU A 257 7.17 -12.11 -0.61
N ASP A 258 6.88 -11.12 -1.46
CA ASP A 258 7.87 -10.11 -1.85
C ASP A 258 8.35 -9.27 -0.65
N ALA A 259 7.49 -8.94 0.31
CA ALA A 259 7.91 -8.25 1.52
C ALA A 259 8.95 -9.06 2.30
N PHE A 260 8.76 -10.37 2.42
CA PHE A 260 9.74 -11.27 3.03
C PHE A 260 11.05 -11.29 2.24
N LEU A 261 10.98 -11.49 0.92
CA LEU A 261 12.16 -11.52 0.05
C LEU A 261 12.94 -10.19 0.08
N ASN A 262 12.24 -9.06 0.13
CA ASN A 262 12.86 -7.73 0.22
C ASN A 262 13.58 -7.52 1.56
N LEU A 263 13.02 -8.00 2.66
CA LEU A 263 13.67 -7.97 3.96
C LEU A 263 14.93 -8.83 4.01
N VAL A 264 14.95 -9.96 3.28
CA VAL A 264 16.09 -10.88 3.27
C VAL A 264 17.17 -10.47 2.26
N ASN A 265 16.76 -10.07 1.05
CA ASN A 265 17.69 -9.84 -0.06
C ASN A 265 17.94 -8.36 -0.38
N GLY A 266 17.16 -7.44 0.23
CA GLY A 266 17.04 -6.07 -0.27
C GLY A 266 16.16 -6.00 -1.50
N VAL A 267 16.01 -4.81 -2.09
CA VAL A 267 15.13 -4.57 -3.23
C VAL A 267 15.68 -3.50 -4.17
N SER A 268 15.43 -3.67 -5.47
CA SER A 268 15.51 -2.59 -6.46
C SER A 268 14.08 -2.32 -6.93
N PRO A 269 13.46 -1.19 -6.56
CA PRO A 269 12.05 -0.91 -6.84
C PRO A 269 11.71 -0.93 -8.33
N ALA A 270 12.66 -0.54 -9.18
CA ALA A 270 12.59 -0.65 -10.64
C ALA A 270 13.99 -0.72 -11.24
N THR A 271 14.09 -1.05 -12.54
CA THR A 271 15.37 -1.28 -13.26
C THR A 271 16.39 -0.14 -13.13
N LEU A 272 15.92 1.11 -12.96
CA LEU A 272 16.78 2.30 -12.86
C LEU A 272 17.01 2.78 -11.42
N PHE A 273 16.45 2.08 -10.47
CA PHE A 273 16.61 2.42 -9.05
C PHE A 273 17.88 1.73 -8.50
N PRO A 274 18.56 2.36 -7.54
CA PRO A 274 19.64 1.70 -6.83
C PRO A 274 19.06 0.51 -6.05
N HIS A 275 19.91 -0.46 -5.77
CA HIS A 275 19.57 -1.54 -4.86
C HIS A 275 19.51 -1.02 -3.42
N TYR A 276 18.39 -1.22 -2.75
CA TYR A 276 18.20 -0.91 -1.33
C TYR A 276 18.61 -2.13 -0.50
N PRO A 277 19.70 -2.05 0.28
CA PRO A 277 20.19 -3.19 1.05
C PRO A 277 19.18 -3.71 2.08
N ALA A 278 19.20 -5.02 2.34
CA ALA A 278 18.33 -5.65 3.32
C ALA A 278 18.38 -4.98 4.70
N ALA A 279 19.57 -4.53 5.15
CA ALA A 279 19.70 -3.82 6.43
C ALA A 279 19.03 -2.44 6.43
N VAL A 280 18.89 -1.77 5.28
CA VAL A 280 18.14 -0.50 5.18
C VAL A 280 16.65 -0.78 5.28
N ILE A 281 16.14 -1.72 4.48
CA ILE A 281 14.72 -2.16 4.51
C ILE A 281 14.34 -2.69 5.89
N GLY A 282 15.25 -3.45 6.52
CA GLY A 282 15.06 -4.04 7.85
C GLY A 282 14.92 -3.03 9.00
N THR A 283 15.15 -1.72 8.75
CA THR A 283 14.85 -0.67 9.73
C THR A 283 13.39 -0.22 9.72
N MET A 284 12.59 -0.63 8.73
CA MET A 284 11.23 -0.15 8.46
C MET A 284 10.16 -1.11 9.03
N PRO A 285 9.50 -0.81 10.16
CA PRO A 285 8.50 -1.68 10.77
C PRO A 285 7.35 -2.04 9.83
N ALA A 286 6.90 -1.12 8.97
CA ALA A 286 5.82 -1.37 8.03
C ALA A 286 6.09 -2.57 7.12
N VAL A 287 7.34 -2.78 6.67
CA VAL A 287 7.67 -3.90 5.77
C VAL A 287 7.50 -5.26 6.45
N TYR A 288 7.81 -5.36 7.76
CA TYR A 288 7.54 -6.56 8.53
C TYR A 288 6.03 -6.84 8.70
N GLN A 289 5.22 -5.78 8.75
CA GLN A 289 3.76 -5.88 8.85
C GLN A 289 3.10 -6.35 7.53
N LEU A 290 3.86 -6.35 6.43
CA LEU A 290 3.47 -6.94 5.15
C LEU A 290 3.87 -8.41 5.01
N LEU A 291 4.51 -9.03 6.00
CA LEU A 291 4.88 -10.44 5.95
C LEU A 291 3.63 -11.33 5.76
N PRO A 292 3.74 -12.39 4.95
CA PRO A 292 2.62 -13.29 4.72
C PRO A 292 2.29 -14.10 5.98
N ARG A 293 1.05 -14.53 6.10
CA ARG A 293 0.57 -15.29 7.28
C ARG A 293 1.18 -16.69 7.31
N SER A 294 1.81 -17.08 8.42
CA SER A 294 2.42 -18.41 8.60
C SER A 294 1.43 -19.54 8.29
N ARG A 295 0.17 -19.39 8.68
CA ARG A 295 -0.90 -20.37 8.44
C ARG A 295 -1.21 -20.58 6.94
N HIS A 296 -0.84 -19.65 6.06
CA HIS A 296 -0.97 -19.81 4.61
C HIS A 296 0.21 -20.54 3.97
N ARG A 297 1.19 -20.99 4.79
CA ARG A 297 2.35 -21.77 4.38
C ARG A 297 3.18 -21.14 3.26
N PRO A 298 3.51 -19.83 3.33
CA PRO A 298 4.27 -19.15 2.28
C PRO A 298 5.74 -19.55 2.27
N LEU A 299 6.24 -20.12 3.36
CA LEU A 299 7.64 -20.49 3.56
C LEU A 299 7.73 -21.95 4.02
N LEU A 300 8.65 -22.70 3.43
CA LEU A 300 8.90 -24.10 3.73
C LEU A 300 10.40 -24.34 3.94
N ASP A 301 10.75 -25.29 4.83
CA ASP A 301 12.12 -25.78 4.95
C ASP A 301 12.48 -26.70 3.77
N ASP A 302 13.72 -27.22 3.75
CA ASP A 302 14.22 -28.17 2.73
C ASP A 302 13.47 -29.52 2.73
N GLN A 303 12.72 -29.82 3.79
CA GLN A 303 11.86 -31.00 3.91
C GLN A 303 10.38 -30.70 3.56
N GLY A 304 10.07 -29.48 3.11
CA GLY A 304 8.71 -29.05 2.75
C GLY A 304 7.81 -28.75 3.95
N ARG A 305 8.37 -28.54 5.15
CA ARG A 305 7.61 -28.21 6.36
C ARG A 305 7.60 -26.71 6.57
N PRO A 306 6.45 -26.11 6.90
CA PRO A 306 6.41 -24.69 7.25
C PRO A 306 7.07 -24.47 8.62
N PRO A 307 7.80 -23.34 8.81
CA PRO A 307 8.21 -22.91 10.14
C PRO A 307 6.97 -22.63 11.00
N PRO A 308 7.03 -22.85 12.32
CA PRO A 308 5.91 -22.59 13.21
C PRO A 308 5.39 -21.16 13.14
N ASP A 309 6.32 -20.20 13.02
CA ASP A 309 6.00 -18.78 12.99
C ASP A 309 7.05 -17.99 12.17
N ILE A 310 6.60 -17.30 11.12
CA ILE A 310 7.47 -16.44 10.32
C ILE A 310 7.93 -15.18 11.09
N TYR A 311 7.23 -14.82 12.16
CA TYR A 311 7.58 -13.67 13.01
C TYR A 311 8.53 -14.05 14.16
N ASP A 312 8.97 -15.30 14.26
CA ASP A 312 9.91 -15.75 15.30
C ASP A 312 11.30 -15.13 15.06
N PRO A 313 11.81 -14.29 15.98
CA PRO A 313 13.12 -13.67 15.82
C PRO A 313 14.28 -14.67 15.77
N ASP A 314 14.15 -15.82 16.42
CA ASP A 314 15.18 -16.87 16.44
C ASP A 314 15.27 -17.55 15.08
N LEU A 315 14.16 -17.71 14.37
CA LEU A 315 14.15 -18.19 12.98
C LEU A 315 14.96 -17.24 12.07
N TRP A 316 14.77 -15.93 12.19
CA TRP A 316 15.49 -14.95 11.40
C TRP A 316 16.97 -14.91 11.73
N GLN A 317 17.31 -14.98 13.02
CA GLN A 317 18.69 -14.94 13.48
C GLN A 317 19.46 -16.20 13.07
N SER A 318 18.87 -17.38 13.20
CA SER A 318 19.51 -18.67 12.85
C SER A 318 19.77 -18.82 11.35
N ASN A 319 18.89 -18.24 10.51
CA ASN A 319 19.02 -18.25 9.06
C ASN A 319 19.81 -17.05 8.50
N GLY A 320 20.22 -16.10 9.34
CA GLY A 320 20.94 -14.91 8.89
C GLY A 320 20.12 -14.01 7.97
N TRP A 321 18.84 -13.80 8.27
CA TRP A 321 17.96 -12.97 7.44
C TRP A 321 17.85 -11.51 7.90
N GLY A 322 17.77 -10.60 6.95
CA GLY A 322 17.55 -9.17 7.21
C GLY A 322 18.70 -8.51 7.99
N LEU A 323 18.39 -7.91 9.13
CA LEU A 323 19.40 -7.29 10.01
C LEU A 323 20.30 -8.33 10.70
N ALA A 324 19.95 -9.61 10.70
CA ALA A 324 20.77 -10.70 11.22
C ALA A 324 21.82 -11.17 10.20
N ASP A 325 21.71 -10.81 8.93
CA ASP A 325 22.63 -11.20 7.87
C ASP A 325 24.07 -10.68 8.13
N PRO A 326 25.07 -11.57 8.27
CA PRO A 326 26.43 -11.17 8.49
C PRO A 326 27.03 -10.34 7.36
N ASP A 327 26.51 -10.43 6.13
CA ASP A 327 27.02 -9.69 4.97
C ASP A 327 26.57 -8.22 5.00
N GLN A 328 25.55 -7.89 5.80
CA GLN A 328 25.07 -6.52 5.99
C GLN A 328 25.94 -5.67 6.97
N LYS A 329 27.03 -6.21 7.51
CA LYS A 329 27.89 -5.51 8.49
C LYS A 329 28.37 -4.13 8.06
N LYS A 330 28.65 -3.95 6.76
CA LYS A 330 29.07 -2.66 6.20
C LYS A 330 27.92 -1.64 6.24
N VAL A 331 26.73 -2.07 5.87
CA VAL A 331 25.53 -1.23 5.86
C VAL A 331 25.14 -0.86 7.30
N VAL A 332 25.09 -1.84 8.20
CA VAL A 332 24.82 -1.59 9.63
C VAL A 332 25.83 -0.61 10.25
N LYS A 333 27.14 -0.65 9.84
CA LYS A 333 28.13 0.35 10.24
C LYS A 333 27.81 1.76 9.71
N MET A 334 27.26 1.87 8.50
CA MET A 334 26.83 3.17 7.94
C MET A 334 25.61 3.72 8.72
N LEU A 335 24.70 2.85 9.16
CA LEU A 335 23.48 3.22 9.90
C LEU A 335 23.78 3.58 11.37
N LEU A 336 24.82 2.98 11.97
CA LEU A 336 25.23 3.18 13.36
C LEU A 336 26.69 3.68 13.45
N PRO A 337 27.01 4.86 12.90
CA PRO A 337 28.40 5.33 12.78
C PRO A 337 29.02 5.65 14.14
N ASP A 338 28.22 6.07 15.13
CA ASP A 338 28.67 6.49 16.45
C ASP A 338 28.91 5.32 17.42
N ILE A 339 28.56 4.11 17.00
CA ILE A 339 28.80 2.87 17.75
C ILE A 339 30.10 2.23 17.24
N ALA A 340 31.18 2.32 18.01
CA ALA A 340 32.49 1.82 17.59
C ALA A 340 32.56 0.28 17.52
N SER A 341 31.96 -0.45 18.51
CA SER A 341 32.02 -1.92 18.58
C SER A 341 31.10 -2.58 17.55
N PRO A 342 31.62 -3.50 16.72
CA PRO A 342 30.81 -4.32 15.83
C PRO A 342 29.78 -5.17 16.56
N GLU A 343 30.11 -5.68 17.72
CA GLU A 343 29.23 -6.52 18.57
C GLU A 343 28.03 -5.70 19.05
N LYS A 344 28.27 -4.47 19.54
CA LYS A 344 27.19 -3.55 19.94
C LYS A 344 26.30 -3.15 18.76
N ARG A 345 26.89 -2.91 17.57
CA ARG A 345 26.09 -2.65 16.37
C ARG A 345 25.18 -3.83 16.04
N ARG A 346 25.73 -5.07 16.08
CA ARG A 346 24.94 -6.29 15.85
C ARG A 346 23.83 -6.44 16.87
N GLU A 347 24.12 -6.20 18.15
CA GLU A 347 23.14 -6.26 19.24
C GLU A 347 21.97 -5.27 19.01
N ILE A 348 22.27 -4.03 18.61
CA ILE A 348 21.25 -3.01 18.30
C ILE A 348 20.40 -3.43 17.08
N ALA A 349 21.05 -3.96 16.03
CA ALA A 349 20.36 -4.40 14.82
C ALA A 349 19.41 -5.57 15.11
N LEU A 350 19.86 -6.58 15.85
CA LEU A 350 19.03 -7.73 16.25
C LEU A 350 17.88 -7.33 17.19
N ASP A 351 18.12 -6.42 18.13
CA ASP A 351 17.06 -5.89 18.99
C ASP A 351 16.00 -5.14 18.17
N HIS A 352 16.41 -4.36 17.18
CA HIS A 352 15.48 -3.67 16.28
C HIS A 352 14.63 -4.66 15.45
N GLN A 353 15.27 -5.66 14.83
CA GLN A 353 14.57 -6.70 14.06
C GLN A 353 13.58 -7.47 14.93
N ARG A 354 14.00 -7.85 16.14
CA ARG A 354 13.13 -8.54 17.10
C ARG A 354 11.88 -7.71 17.42
N LYS A 355 12.04 -6.41 17.72
CA LYS A 355 10.92 -5.50 18.00
C LYS A 355 9.99 -5.37 16.81
N ALA A 356 10.53 -5.21 15.59
CA ALA A 356 9.74 -5.09 14.37
C ALA A 356 8.95 -6.37 14.07
N LEU A 357 9.54 -7.56 14.24
CA LEU A 357 8.88 -8.85 14.06
C LEU A 357 7.73 -9.06 15.08
N LEU A 358 7.98 -8.80 16.36
CA LEU A 358 6.95 -8.94 17.39
C LEU A 358 5.80 -7.94 17.21
N ARG A 359 6.12 -6.71 16.81
CA ARG A 359 5.12 -5.68 16.49
C ARG A 359 4.31 -6.07 15.26
N ALA A 360 4.94 -6.62 14.23
CA ALA A 360 4.25 -7.13 13.05
C ALA A 360 3.32 -8.29 13.36
N LYS A 361 3.75 -9.23 14.21
CA LYS A 361 2.90 -10.32 14.71
C LYS A 361 1.66 -9.81 15.42
N GLN A 362 1.82 -8.85 16.33
CA GLN A 362 0.73 -8.21 17.06
C GLN A 362 -0.23 -7.47 16.12
N PHE A 363 0.30 -6.68 15.18
CA PHE A 363 -0.49 -5.94 14.19
C PHE A 363 -1.33 -6.89 13.32
N THR A 364 -0.71 -7.92 12.79
CA THR A 364 -1.43 -8.89 11.93
C THR A 364 -2.49 -9.66 12.70
N ALA A 365 -2.21 -10.03 13.96
CA ALA A 365 -3.21 -10.66 14.83
C ALA A 365 -4.40 -9.73 15.09
N ALA A 366 -4.17 -8.44 15.31
CA ALA A 366 -5.23 -7.46 15.48
C ALA A 366 -6.11 -7.33 14.21
N LEU A 367 -5.50 -7.28 13.02
CA LEU A 367 -6.25 -7.25 11.77
C LEU A 367 -7.03 -8.53 11.48
N ASP A 368 -6.50 -9.68 11.91
CA ASP A 368 -7.06 -10.99 11.61
C ASP A 368 -8.14 -11.44 12.62
N LEU A 369 -8.35 -10.66 13.68
CA LEU A 369 -9.39 -10.94 14.68
C LEU A 369 -10.78 -10.97 13.99
N PRO A 370 -11.50 -12.11 14.00
CA PRO A 370 -12.82 -12.20 13.36
C PRO A 370 -13.82 -11.25 14.04
N ALA A 371 -14.47 -10.40 13.27
CA ALA A 371 -15.53 -9.52 13.75
C ALA A 371 -16.35 -9.00 12.58
N ASN A 372 -17.65 -8.86 12.80
CA ASN A 372 -18.55 -8.29 11.83
C ASN A 372 -18.43 -6.77 11.84
N PRO A 373 -18.28 -6.12 10.67
CA PRO A 373 -18.35 -4.67 10.60
C PRO A 373 -19.76 -4.18 10.95
N PRO A 374 -19.90 -2.93 11.43
CA PRO A 374 -21.24 -2.34 11.57
C PRO A 374 -21.91 -2.24 10.20
N PRO A 375 -23.25 -2.39 10.12
CA PRO A 375 -23.99 -2.39 8.83
C PRO A 375 -23.76 -1.14 7.98
N SER A 376 -23.46 -0.02 8.63
CA SER A 376 -23.19 1.25 7.95
C SER A 376 -21.81 1.33 7.27
N LEU A 377 -20.90 0.36 7.47
CA LEU A 377 -19.61 0.33 6.81
C LEU A 377 -19.62 -0.70 5.69
N ARG A 378 -19.42 -0.25 4.45
CA ARG A 378 -19.33 -1.11 3.27
C ARG A 378 -17.85 -1.36 2.89
N LEU A 379 -17.50 -2.63 2.76
CA LEU A 379 -16.13 -3.06 2.43
C LEU A 379 -16.05 -3.59 0.99
N LEU A 380 -15.29 -2.91 0.15
CA LEU A 380 -15.16 -3.22 -1.27
C LEU A 380 -13.72 -3.57 -1.61
N LEU A 381 -13.55 -4.63 -2.39
CA LEU A 381 -12.26 -5.08 -2.90
C LEU A 381 -12.21 -4.92 -4.41
N ILE A 382 -11.16 -4.24 -4.91
CA ILE A 382 -10.76 -4.27 -6.31
C ILE A 382 -9.34 -4.85 -6.38
N ALA A 383 -9.14 -5.98 -7.02
CA ALA A 383 -7.86 -6.67 -7.06
C ALA A 383 -7.48 -7.11 -8.48
N GLY A 384 -6.17 -7.12 -8.78
CA GLY A 384 -5.63 -7.64 -10.02
C GLY A 384 -5.39 -9.15 -9.94
N ASP A 385 -5.55 -9.87 -11.06
CA ASP A 385 -5.23 -11.30 -11.16
C ASP A 385 -4.61 -11.71 -12.50
N ALA A 386 -3.98 -10.76 -13.21
CA ALA A 386 -3.36 -10.99 -14.51
C ALA A 386 -1.94 -11.56 -14.46
N GLU A 387 -1.26 -11.46 -13.30
CA GLU A 387 0.16 -11.75 -13.20
C GLU A 387 0.45 -12.93 -12.27
N GLU A 388 1.41 -13.76 -12.70
CA GLU A 388 1.96 -14.79 -11.80
C GLU A 388 2.65 -14.15 -10.60
N THR A 389 2.13 -14.40 -9.42
CA THR A 389 2.58 -13.81 -8.17
C THR A 389 3.21 -14.86 -7.27
N LYS A 390 4.34 -14.53 -6.63
CA LYS A 390 5.07 -15.45 -5.76
C LYS A 390 4.19 -15.93 -4.60
N LYS A 391 4.05 -17.25 -4.48
CA LYS A 391 3.15 -17.89 -3.51
C LYS A 391 3.91 -18.60 -2.40
N THR A 392 4.87 -19.44 -2.77
CA THR A 392 5.61 -20.27 -1.81
C THR A 392 7.10 -20.19 -2.10
N ALA A 393 7.90 -20.03 -1.05
CA ALA A 393 9.35 -20.13 -1.09
C ALA A 393 9.86 -21.24 -0.18
N GLN A 394 11.05 -21.75 -0.48
CA GLN A 394 11.75 -22.74 0.33
C GLN A 394 13.11 -22.18 0.76
N PHE A 395 13.50 -22.45 2.00
CA PHE A 395 14.82 -22.13 2.50
C PHE A 395 15.63 -23.40 2.81
N ASP A 396 16.93 -23.35 2.54
CA ASP A 396 17.86 -24.43 2.85
C ASP A 396 18.51 -24.23 4.23
N SER A 397 19.33 -25.21 4.64
CA SER A 397 20.08 -25.18 5.92
C SER A 397 21.06 -24.03 6.07
N ARG A 398 21.32 -23.24 5.01
CA ARG A 398 22.15 -22.03 5.00
C ARG A 398 21.31 -20.75 4.96
N GLY A 399 19.99 -20.88 5.08
CA GLY A 399 19.05 -19.75 5.00
C GLY A 399 18.84 -19.18 3.59
N ARG A 400 19.33 -19.82 2.53
CA ARG A 400 19.13 -19.35 1.15
C ARG A 400 17.72 -19.68 0.69
N ILE A 401 17.07 -18.71 0.06
CA ILE A 401 15.66 -18.79 -0.31
C ILE A 401 15.51 -19.00 -1.81
N THR A 402 14.60 -19.88 -2.18
CA THR A 402 14.20 -20.15 -3.57
C THR A 402 12.69 -20.13 -3.67
N VAL A 403 12.14 -19.32 -4.59
CA VAL A 403 10.71 -19.34 -4.90
C VAL A 403 10.37 -20.67 -5.59
N LYS A 404 9.34 -21.35 -5.11
CA LYS A 404 8.92 -22.68 -5.60
C LYS A 404 7.62 -22.63 -6.38
N GLU A 405 6.67 -21.83 -5.92
CA GLU A 405 5.35 -21.77 -6.53
C GLU A 405 4.94 -20.31 -6.74
N THR A 406 4.22 -20.10 -7.84
CA THR A 406 3.47 -18.90 -8.13
C THR A 406 1.97 -19.20 -8.09
N GLY A 407 1.16 -18.16 -8.09
CA GLY A 407 -0.29 -18.25 -8.13
C GLY A 407 -0.91 -16.99 -8.77
N PRO A 408 -2.22 -16.98 -9.00
CA PRO A 408 -2.88 -15.81 -9.58
C PRO A 408 -2.81 -14.63 -8.62
N GLY A 409 -2.53 -13.46 -9.20
CA GLY A 409 -2.42 -12.19 -8.49
C GLY A 409 -2.11 -11.04 -9.43
N ASP A 410 -1.54 -9.98 -8.90
CA ASP A 410 -1.21 -8.77 -9.64
C ASP A 410 0.31 -8.53 -9.81
N GLY A 411 1.12 -9.58 -9.60
CA GLY A 411 2.59 -9.54 -9.63
C GLY A 411 3.22 -9.18 -8.27
N THR A 412 2.46 -8.60 -7.34
CA THR A 412 2.91 -8.19 -6.00
C THR A 412 2.09 -8.85 -4.89
N VAL A 413 0.78 -8.90 -5.06
CA VAL A 413 -0.19 -9.43 -4.10
C VAL A 413 -0.96 -10.59 -4.72
N LEU A 414 -0.94 -11.75 -4.08
CA LEU A 414 -1.75 -12.89 -4.48
C LEU A 414 -3.25 -12.54 -4.36
N ARG A 415 -4.05 -13.04 -5.30
CA ARG A 415 -5.52 -12.98 -5.21
C ARG A 415 -6.04 -13.50 -3.87
N SER A 416 -5.47 -14.60 -3.36
CA SER A 416 -5.81 -15.15 -2.05
C SER A 416 -5.45 -14.22 -0.89
N SER A 417 -4.34 -13.46 -1.02
CA SER A 417 -3.95 -12.46 -0.04
C SER A 417 -4.88 -11.27 -0.04
N ALA A 418 -5.22 -10.73 -1.22
CA ALA A 418 -6.17 -9.61 -1.33
C ALA A 418 -7.53 -9.94 -0.70
N LEU A 419 -8.05 -11.15 -0.96
CA LEU A 419 -9.29 -11.68 -0.35
C LEU A 419 -9.17 -12.00 1.13
N MET A 420 -7.97 -12.16 1.68
CA MET A 420 -7.71 -12.83 2.95
C MET A 420 -8.33 -14.24 2.98
N ASP A 421 -8.02 -15.05 1.97
CA ASP A 421 -8.63 -16.38 1.79
C ASP A 421 -7.96 -17.42 2.67
N GLU A 422 -8.67 -17.89 3.69
CA GLU A 422 -8.18 -18.89 4.64
C GLU A 422 -8.22 -20.35 4.09
N ARG A 423 -8.72 -20.56 2.88
CA ARG A 423 -8.77 -21.89 2.26
C ARG A 423 -7.40 -22.37 1.75
N VAL A 424 -6.45 -21.45 1.55
CA VAL A 424 -5.12 -21.77 0.97
C VAL A 424 -4.29 -22.78 1.77
N ALA A 425 -4.64 -22.99 3.02
CA ALA A 425 -3.93 -23.93 3.94
C ALA A 425 -4.80 -25.07 4.44
N SER A 426 -6.02 -25.24 3.96
CA SER A 426 -6.99 -26.19 4.50
C SER A 426 -7.52 -27.17 3.44
N GLU A 427 -8.31 -28.17 3.86
CA GLU A 427 -9.09 -28.99 2.95
C GLU A 427 -9.98 -28.15 2.04
N LEU A 428 -10.22 -28.66 0.83
CA LEU A 428 -10.96 -27.97 -0.22
C LEU A 428 -12.36 -27.55 0.27
N LYS A 429 -12.53 -26.24 0.50
CA LYS A 429 -13.83 -25.63 0.76
C LYS A 429 -14.29 -24.89 -0.50
N THR A 430 -15.55 -25.08 -0.86
CA THR A 430 -16.11 -24.54 -2.11
C THR A 430 -16.42 -23.04 -2.04
N ARG A 431 -16.62 -22.51 -0.84
CA ARG A 431 -16.93 -21.08 -0.60
C ARG A 431 -15.77 -20.39 0.07
N LEU A 432 -15.61 -19.10 -0.23
CA LEU A 432 -14.63 -18.23 0.41
C LEU A 432 -14.76 -18.30 1.94
N VAL A 433 -13.64 -18.43 2.61
CA VAL A 433 -13.52 -18.30 4.07
C VAL A 433 -12.56 -17.16 4.32
N SER A 434 -13.05 -16.06 4.82
CA SER A 434 -12.26 -14.86 5.12
C SER A 434 -12.71 -14.24 6.42
N PRO A 435 -11.81 -13.68 7.25
CA PRO A 435 -12.18 -12.86 8.40
C PRO A 435 -12.71 -11.48 7.99
N ILE A 436 -12.62 -11.13 6.69
CA ILE A 436 -13.14 -9.88 6.13
C ILE A 436 -14.49 -10.21 5.47
N GLN A 437 -15.53 -9.51 5.89
CA GLN A 437 -16.84 -9.58 5.26
C GLN A 437 -16.90 -8.56 4.13
N TRP A 438 -16.65 -9.03 2.91
CA TRP A 438 -16.72 -8.22 1.71
C TRP A 438 -18.17 -8.01 1.28
N ASP A 439 -18.59 -6.75 1.11
CA ASP A 439 -19.86 -6.41 0.47
C ASP A 439 -19.77 -6.63 -1.04
N GLN A 440 -18.63 -6.27 -1.63
CA GLN A 440 -18.36 -6.51 -3.04
C GLN A 440 -16.89 -6.80 -3.33
N VAL A 441 -16.67 -7.65 -4.33
CA VAL A 441 -15.34 -8.02 -4.84
C VAL A 441 -15.34 -7.92 -6.35
N LEU A 442 -14.39 -7.16 -6.88
CA LEU A 442 -14.10 -7.04 -8.30
C LEU A 442 -12.67 -7.51 -8.58
N PHE A 443 -12.51 -8.36 -9.57
CA PHE A 443 -11.20 -8.68 -10.13
C PHE A 443 -11.05 -8.04 -11.50
N VAL A 444 -9.91 -7.39 -11.73
CA VAL A 444 -9.52 -6.81 -13.01
C VAL A 444 -8.29 -7.54 -13.55
N PHE A 445 -8.22 -7.67 -14.86
CA PHE A 445 -7.10 -8.35 -15.51
C PHE A 445 -5.92 -7.36 -15.67
N SER A 446 -5.22 -7.11 -14.56
CA SER A 446 -4.16 -6.11 -14.49
C SER A 446 -3.09 -6.45 -13.48
N ASP A 447 -1.90 -5.82 -13.64
CA ASP A 447 -0.83 -5.78 -12.64
C ASP A 447 -1.16 -4.80 -11.49
N HIS A 448 -0.34 -4.81 -10.44
CA HIS A 448 -0.55 -4.06 -9.20
C HIS A 448 -0.76 -2.54 -9.36
N LEU A 449 -0.02 -1.89 -10.25
CA LEU A 449 -0.15 -0.45 -10.53
C LEU A 449 -1.12 -0.20 -11.69
N GLY A 450 -1.35 -1.20 -12.52
CA GLY A 450 -2.26 -1.15 -13.66
C GLY A 450 -3.74 -1.22 -13.27
N ILE A 451 -4.09 -1.76 -12.08
CA ILE A 451 -5.49 -1.88 -11.62
C ILE A 451 -6.24 -0.56 -11.82
N THR A 452 -5.62 0.56 -11.47
CA THR A 452 -6.23 1.89 -11.56
C THR A 452 -6.33 2.47 -12.96
N LYS A 453 -5.76 1.78 -13.96
CA LYS A 453 -5.83 2.13 -15.39
C LYS A 453 -6.91 1.36 -16.14
N ASP A 454 -7.41 0.28 -15.53
CA ASP A 454 -8.46 -0.55 -16.14
C ASP A 454 -9.78 0.24 -16.19
N PRO A 455 -10.47 0.28 -17.34
CA PRO A 455 -11.77 0.95 -17.44
C PRO A 455 -12.79 0.42 -16.43
N ALA A 456 -12.79 -0.89 -16.14
CA ALA A 456 -13.68 -1.48 -15.15
C ALA A 456 -13.42 -0.94 -13.73
N PHE A 457 -12.18 -0.56 -13.41
CA PHE A 457 -11.89 0.12 -12.16
C PHE A 457 -12.64 1.45 -12.05
N THR A 458 -12.53 2.28 -13.08
CA THR A 458 -13.15 3.62 -13.08
C THR A 458 -14.67 3.53 -12.98
N ASP A 459 -15.31 2.66 -13.79
CA ASP A 459 -16.76 2.47 -13.80
C ASP A 459 -17.28 1.99 -12.44
N ASN A 460 -16.63 0.97 -11.86
CA ASN A 460 -17.08 0.42 -10.60
C ASN A 460 -16.82 1.36 -9.42
N LEU A 461 -15.68 2.05 -9.40
CA LEU A 461 -15.39 3.01 -8.34
C LEU A 461 -16.44 4.14 -8.33
N LEU A 462 -16.75 4.72 -9.49
CA LEU A 462 -17.73 5.80 -9.58
C LEU A 462 -19.16 5.32 -9.27
N TYR A 463 -19.53 4.13 -9.70
CA TYR A 463 -20.81 3.52 -9.33
C TYR A 463 -20.96 3.41 -7.80
N PHE A 464 -19.93 2.90 -7.11
CA PHE A 464 -19.97 2.76 -5.65
C PHE A 464 -20.09 4.09 -4.94
N LEU A 465 -19.35 5.08 -5.38
CA LEU A 465 -19.27 6.38 -4.70
C LEU A 465 -20.51 7.25 -4.96
N LEU A 466 -21.14 7.11 -6.15
CA LEU A 466 -22.17 8.02 -6.61
C LEU A 466 -23.57 7.41 -6.67
N GLU A 467 -23.69 6.11 -6.99
CA GLU A 467 -24.97 5.49 -7.36
C GLU A 467 -25.34 4.27 -6.50
N SER A 468 -24.39 3.67 -5.80
CA SER A 468 -24.69 2.52 -4.95
C SER A 468 -25.75 2.90 -3.89
N PRO A 469 -26.83 2.09 -3.72
CA PRO A 469 -27.83 2.38 -2.71
C PRO A 469 -27.20 2.49 -1.33
N ARG A 470 -27.57 3.53 -0.60
CA ARG A 470 -27.20 3.72 0.81
C ARG A 470 -28.39 3.34 1.67
N GLU A 471 -28.13 2.69 2.80
CA GLU A 471 -29.15 2.50 3.82
C GLU A 471 -29.32 3.84 4.54
N ASP A 472 -30.55 4.40 4.51
CA ASP A 472 -30.93 5.64 5.18
C ASP A 472 -30.83 5.51 6.72
#